data_48ef610260e907359595ece827bf9375
#
_entry.id   48ef610260e907359595ece827bf9375
#
_cell.length_a   1.000
_cell.length_b   1.000
_cell.length_c   1.000
_cell.angle_alpha   90.00
_cell.angle_beta   90.00
_cell.angle_gamma   90.00
#
_symmetry.space_group_name_H-M   'P 1'
#
loop_
_entity.id
_entity.type
_entity.pdbx_description
1 polymer ?
#
loop_
_entity_poly.entity_id
_entity_poly.type
_entity_poly.pdbx_seq_one_letter_code
_entity_poly.pdbx_strand_id
1 'polypeptide(L)'
;LSLDPNTTNNTGEIIVKDKTTNELLYYREDVPFSNTSTITVPLMNLTSGNLDQRTYDIEFRINCQVDVSFGALTTGMRITKNGATVHDYSNSAFSLSDFLFIQDYLPKMKVLDFLTGLFKMFNLVAYTKKDSSQIYVQTFDDYMTLGVSRDITKYVDITQSTIDRPVPFNRVNFKYSNPVTQTSLRFVNQFSQVFGDLKYSAPEKYDGQEFNQEVPFERSVLINLQDHHGNQTNNVIGWWVDDKGDTTLGKPYIFFNRVVDSSSYTVTSSNLTSYNAPSNVSSDENHTLNFGAEYDEFNGDVNTNSLFSRFYQEYIQQTFNQNGRIIKVSAQLPVSFILNYSVNDIIVINGQEYYINSLTTNLATGKSELELIVKTITYTNSVLT
;
A
#
# COMPACT_ATOMS: atom_id res chain seq x y z
N LEU A 1 -30.90 -20.72 -5.92
CA LEU A 1 -29.79 -21.12 -5.04
C LEU A 1 -29.67 -22.64 -5.12
N SER A 2 -28.58 -23.14 -5.69
CA SER A 2 -28.25 -24.56 -5.62
C SER A 2 -27.16 -24.72 -4.58
N LEU A 3 -27.52 -25.10 -3.38
CA LEU A 3 -26.58 -25.41 -2.30
C LEU A 3 -26.36 -26.93 -2.29
N ASP A 4 -25.13 -27.31 -1.96
CA ASP A 4 -24.84 -28.73 -1.69
C ASP A 4 -25.73 -29.23 -0.53
N PRO A 5 -26.51 -30.27 -0.71
CA PRO A 5 -27.45 -30.74 0.31
C PRO A 5 -26.80 -31.26 1.60
N ASN A 6 -25.48 -31.39 1.63
CA ASN A 6 -24.77 -31.92 2.80
C ASN A 6 -24.16 -30.81 3.71
N THR A 7 -24.37 -29.53 3.41
CA THR A 7 -23.83 -28.43 4.24
C THR A 7 -24.89 -27.91 5.21
N THR A 8 -24.70 -28.20 6.48
CA THR A 8 -25.68 -27.91 7.55
C THR A 8 -25.59 -26.51 8.17
N ASN A 9 -24.63 -25.65 7.72
CA ASN A 9 -24.33 -24.40 8.40
C ASN A 9 -24.29 -23.15 7.48
N ASN A 10 -25.10 -23.14 6.41
CA ASN A 10 -25.26 -21.93 5.61
C ASN A 10 -26.31 -21.05 6.27
N THR A 11 -25.91 -19.87 6.71
CA THR A 11 -26.81 -18.92 7.35
C THR A 11 -26.77 -17.57 6.59
N GLY A 12 -27.85 -16.85 6.70
CA GLY A 12 -27.96 -15.51 6.13
C GLY A 12 -28.52 -14.52 7.12
N GLU A 13 -28.29 -13.28 6.82
CA GLU A 13 -28.87 -12.14 7.51
C GLU A 13 -29.85 -11.43 6.58
N ILE A 14 -30.93 -10.94 7.14
CA ILE A 14 -31.88 -10.08 6.45
C ILE A 14 -31.99 -8.78 7.23
N ILE A 15 -31.71 -7.67 6.55
CA ILE A 15 -31.74 -6.34 7.14
C ILE A 15 -32.72 -5.50 6.31
N VAL A 16 -33.66 -4.85 6.97
CA VAL A 16 -34.58 -3.89 6.32
C VAL A 16 -34.47 -2.56 7.03
N LYS A 17 -34.15 -1.51 6.29
CA LYS A 17 -34.06 -0.14 6.78
C LYS A 17 -34.99 0.79 6.01
N ASP A 18 -35.54 1.77 6.70
CA ASP A 18 -36.17 2.92 6.03
C ASP A 18 -35.05 3.83 5.51
N LYS A 19 -34.98 3.99 4.19
CA LYS A 19 -33.93 4.79 3.55
C LYS A 19 -33.99 6.28 3.89
N THR A 20 -35.19 6.77 4.23
CA THR A 20 -35.39 8.19 4.53
C THR A 20 -34.93 8.54 5.94
N THR A 21 -35.21 7.68 6.90
CA THR A 21 -34.91 7.88 8.31
C THR A 21 -33.67 7.13 8.78
N ASN A 22 -33.17 6.23 7.97
CA ASN A 22 -32.11 5.26 8.31
C ASN A 22 -32.46 4.38 9.53
N GLU A 23 -33.73 4.26 9.84
CA GLU A 23 -34.25 3.45 10.92
C GLU A 23 -34.19 1.97 10.56
N LEU A 24 -33.62 1.14 11.46
CA LEU A 24 -33.65 -0.30 11.33
C LEU A 24 -35.05 -0.82 11.63
N LEU A 25 -35.75 -1.31 10.61
CA LEU A 25 -37.11 -1.81 10.74
C LEU A 25 -37.17 -3.29 11.02
N TYR A 26 -36.21 -4.05 10.49
CA TYR A 26 -36.15 -5.50 10.67
C TYR A 26 -34.71 -5.98 10.58
N TYR A 27 -34.37 -6.87 11.49
CA TYR A 27 -33.10 -7.60 11.47
C TYR A 27 -33.34 -9.04 11.89
N ARG A 28 -32.82 -9.95 11.10
CA ARG A 28 -32.78 -11.37 11.45
C ARG A 28 -31.47 -11.97 10.99
N GLU A 29 -30.78 -12.61 11.88
CA GLU A 29 -29.60 -13.43 11.66
C GLU A 29 -29.93 -14.93 11.68
N ASP A 30 -28.98 -15.75 11.28
CA ASP A 30 -29.07 -17.21 11.30
C ASP A 30 -30.26 -17.77 10.52
N VAL A 31 -30.62 -17.11 9.42
CA VAL A 31 -31.65 -17.60 8.53
C VAL A 31 -31.12 -18.80 7.75
N PRO A 32 -31.65 -20.04 7.98
CA PRO A 32 -31.16 -21.19 7.26
C PRO A 32 -31.59 -21.12 5.79
N PHE A 33 -30.64 -21.38 4.89
CA PHE A 33 -30.90 -21.51 3.46
C PHE A 33 -30.86 -22.99 3.03
N SER A 34 -31.85 -23.40 2.28
CA SER A 34 -31.87 -24.69 1.61
C SER A 34 -32.20 -24.51 0.12
N ASN A 35 -32.01 -25.54 -0.69
CA ASN A 35 -32.13 -25.52 -2.15
C ASN A 35 -33.39 -24.90 -2.74
N THR A 36 -34.46 -24.73 -1.96
CA THR A 36 -35.75 -24.19 -2.40
C THR A 36 -36.44 -23.34 -1.34
N SER A 37 -35.67 -22.54 -0.59
CA SER A 37 -36.24 -21.79 0.52
C SER A 37 -36.98 -20.55 0.06
N THR A 38 -38.27 -20.49 0.39
CA THR A 38 -38.99 -19.23 0.49
C THR A 38 -38.81 -18.71 1.91
N ILE A 39 -38.10 -17.59 2.06
CA ILE A 39 -37.97 -16.97 3.36
C ILE A 39 -39.13 -16.00 3.50
N THR A 40 -40.00 -16.25 4.47
CA THR A 40 -41.08 -15.33 4.81
C THR A 40 -40.59 -14.46 5.97
N VAL A 41 -40.35 -13.20 5.72
CA VAL A 41 -40.09 -12.22 6.76
C VAL A 41 -41.45 -11.92 7.44
N PRO A 42 -41.60 -12.22 8.73
CA PRO A 42 -42.86 -11.93 9.39
C PRO A 42 -43.09 -10.45 9.49
N LEU A 43 -44.31 -10.06 9.39
CA LEU A 43 -44.88 -8.71 9.37
C LEU A 43 -44.17 -7.72 10.30
N MET A 44 -43.64 -6.68 9.71
CA MET A 44 -43.37 -5.44 10.42
C MET A 44 -44.67 -4.69 10.65
N ASN A 45 -45.03 -4.43 11.91
CA ASN A 45 -46.11 -3.50 12.23
C ASN A 45 -45.68 -2.08 11.93
N LEU A 46 -45.83 -1.64 10.70
CA LEU A 46 -45.66 -0.27 10.31
C LEU A 46 -46.83 0.57 10.84
N THR A 47 -46.68 1.14 12.01
CA THR A 47 -47.78 1.66 12.79
C THR A 47 -48.26 3.06 12.37
N SER A 48 -47.67 3.77 11.45
CA SER A 48 -48.27 4.99 10.91
C SER A 48 -47.47 5.66 9.81
N GLY A 49 -48.15 6.21 8.85
CA GLY A 49 -47.65 7.04 7.79
C GLY A 49 -48.02 6.52 6.42
N ASN A 50 -48.05 7.42 5.46
CA ASN A 50 -48.38 7.10 4.07
C ASN A 50 -47.26 6.19 3.50
N LEU A 51 -47.47 4.87 3.53
CA LEU A 51 -46.50 3.85 3.08
C LEU A 51 -46.12 4.00 1.60
N ASP A 52 -46.98 4.69 0.83
CA ASP A 52 -46.78 4.88 -0.62
C ASP A 52 -45.61 5.83 -0.99
N GLN A 53 -44.99 6.47 0.00
CA GLN A 53 -43.91 7.44 -0.22
C GLN A 53 -42.56 7.06 0.46
N ARG A 54 -42.46 5.87 1.05
CA ARG A 54 -41.24 5.45 1.70
C ARG A 54 -40.43 4.53 0.82
N THR A 55 -39.13 4.71 0.83
CA THR A 55 -38.17 3.81 0.19
C THR A 55 -37.50 2.96 1.26
N TYR A 56 -37.42 1.67 1.01
CA TYR A 56 -36.80 0.72 1.91
C TYR A 56 -35.56 0.14 1.27
N ASP A 57 -34.50 0.03 2.04
CA ASP A 57 -33.33 -0.76 1.68
C ASP A 57 -33.47 -2.15 2.29
N ILE A 58 -33.41 -3.16 1.45
CA ILE A 58 -33.44 -4.58 1.86
C ILE A 58 -32.11 -5.18 1.50
N GLU A 59 -31.37 -5.59 2.52
CA GLU A 59 -30.06 -6.21 2.38
C GLU A 59 -30.14 -7.66 2.77
N PHE A 60 -29.63 -8.53 1.90
CA PHE A 60 -29.45 -9.95 2.19
C PHE A 60 -27.95 -10.22 2.27
N ARG A 61 -27.49 -10.67 3.42
CA ARG A 61 -26.12 -11.15 3.62
C ARG A 61 -26.15 -12.66 3.72
N ILE A 62 -25.31 -13.32 2.97
CA ILE A 62 -25.22 -14.77 2.95
C ILE A 62 -23.83 -15.16 3.42
N ASN A 63 -23.77 -15.96 4.48
CA ASN A 63 -22.54 -16.55 4.97
C ASN A 63 -22.52 -18.03 4.59
N CYS A 64 -21.68 -18.38 3.63
CA CYS A 64 -21.57 -19.73 3.09
C CYS A 64 -20.18 -20.29 3.36
N GLN A 65 -20.12 -21.53 3.84
CA GLN A 65 -18.86 -22.26 4.05
C GLN A 65 -18.35 -22.99 2.79
N VAL A 66 -19.08 -22.91 1.69
CA VAL A 66 -18.79 -23.58 0.42
C VAL A 66 -19.09 -22.66 -0.74
N ASP A 67 -18.56 -22.99 -1.92
CA ASP A 67 -18.88 -22.29 -3.16
C ASP A 67 -20.39 -22.34 -3.43
N VAL A 68 -20.98 -21.17 -3.60
CA VAL A 68 -22.40 -21.01 -3.87
C VAL A 68 -22.58 -20.50 -5.27
N SER A 69 -23.28 -21.26 -6.10
CA SER A 69 -23.76 -20.76 -7.39
C SER A 69 -25.18 -20.23 -7.27
N PHE A 70 -25.38 -18.99 -7.69
CA PHE A 70 -26.69 -18.37 -7.75
C PHE A 70 -27.25 -18.49 -9.16
N GLY A 71 -28.33 -19.27 -9.33
CA GLY A 71 -29.01 -19.35 -10.62
C GLY A 71 -29.83 -18.08 -10.88
N ALA A 72 -30.80 -17.80 -10.03
CA ALA A 72 -31.58 -16.57 -10.06
C ALA A 72 -32.09 -16.24 -8.66
N LEU A 73 -32.01 -14.99 -8.24
CA LEU A 73 -32.63 -14.49 -7.02
C LEU A 73 -33.87 -13.67 -7.39
N THR A 74 -35.03 -14.15 -6.99
CA THR A 74 -36.30 -13.42 -7.15
C THR A 74 -36.67 -12.85 -5.79
N THR A 75 -36.81 -11.54 -5.69
CA THR A 75 -37.32 -10.89 -4.49
C THR A 75 -38.74 -10.42 -4.70
N GLY A 76 -39.61 -10.72 -3.73
CA GLY A 76 -40.97 -10.25 -3.72
C GLY A 76 -41.32 -9.63 -2.37
N MET A 77 -42.10 -8.56 -2.38
CA MET A 77 -42.64 -7.96 -1.18
C MET A 77 -44.15 -7.87 -1.30
N ARG A 78 -44.83 -8.44 -0.33
CA ARG A 78 -46.29 -8.37 -0.27
C ARG A 78 -46.73 -7.60 0.97
N ILE A 79 -47.50 -6.56 0.78
CA ILE A 79 -48.08 -5.78 1.86
C ILE A 79 -49.54 -6.22 2.01
N THR A 80 -49.91 -6.68 3.21
CA THR A 80 -51.27 -7.05 3.53
C THR A 80 -51.85 -6.12 4.58
N LYS A 81 -53.12 -5.75 4.46
CA LYS A 81 -53.87 -5.00 5.45
C LYS A 81 -55.17 -5.78 5.77
N ASN A 82 -55.37 -6.08 7.02
CA ASN A 82 -56.51 -6.90 7.48
C ASN A 82 -56.72 -8.21 6.70
N GLY A 83 -55.58 -8.88 6.37
CA GLY A 83 -55.60 -10.15 5.64
C GLY A 83 -55.76 -10.00 4.11
N ALA A 84 -56.03 -8.83 3.59
CA ALA A 84 -56.07 -8.60 2.16
C ALA A 84 -54.76 -8.02 1.64
N THR A 85 -54.30 -8.51 0.49
CA THR A 85 -53.10 -7.99 -0.17
C THR A 85 -53.41 -6.62 -0.72
N VAL A 86 -52.68 -5.63 -0.29
CA VAL A 86 -52.82 -4.22 -0.76
C VAL A 86 -51.83 -3.95 -1.87
N HIS A 87 -50.59 -4.43 -1.74
CA HIS A 87 -49.54 -4.33 -2.75
C HIS A 87 -48.79 -5.67 -2.83
N ASP A 88 -48.47 -6.05 -4.04
CA ASP A 88 -47.63 -7.22 -4.35
C ASP A 88 -46.57 -6.77 -5.36
N TYR A 89 -45.31 -6.71 -4.91
CA TYR A 89 -44.18 -6.32 -5.73
C TYR A 89 -43.31 -7.55 -5.94
N SER A 90 -43.09 -7.92 -7.17
CA SER A 90 -42.09 -8.91 -7.55
C SER A 90 -41.09 -8.26 -8.50
N ASN A 91 -39.82 -8.33 -8.18
CA ASN A 91 -38.78 -7.99 -9.13
C ASN A 91 -38.48 -9.19 -10.02
N SER A 92 -38.18 -8.91 -11.29
CA SER A 92 -37.60 -9.89 -12.18
C SER A 92 -36.35 -10.49 -11.53
N ALA A 93 -36.18 -11.81 -11.71
CA ALA A 93 -34.97 -12.47 -11.28
C ALA A 93 -33.74 -11.72 -11.80
N PHE A 94 -32.87 -11.32 -10.91
CA PHE A 94 -31.55 -10.83 -11.32
C PHE A 94 -30.55 -12.00 -11.18
N SER A 95 -29.75 -12.19 -12.20
CA SER A 95 -28.62 -13.09 -12.14
C SER A 95 -27.44 -12.35 -11.52
N LEU A 96 -26.84 -12.91 -10.48
CA LEU A 96 -25.51 -12.51 -10.10
C LEU A 96 -24.58 -13.02 -11.20
N SER A 97 -23.92 -12.12 -11.91
CA SER A 97 -22.92 -12.55 -12.89
C SER A 97 -21.69 -13.03 -12.13
N ASP A 98 -21.17 -14.19 -12.52
CA ASP A 98 -19.90 -14.71 -12.01
C ASP A 98 -18.68 -13.88 -12.47
N PHE A 99 -18.92 -12.77 -13.17
CA PHE A 99 -17.87 -11.93 -13.70
C PHE A 99 -17.60 -10.75 -12.77
N LEU A 100 -16.45 -10.78 -12.15
CA LEU A 100 -15.87 -9.64 -11.44
C LEU A 100 -15.13 -8.77 -12.47
N PHE A 101 -15.65 -7.58 -12.77
CA PHE A 101 -14.92 -6.61 -13.57
C PHE A 101 -13.88 -5.92 -12.69
N ILE A 102 -12.66 -6.44 -12.69
CA ILE A 102 -11.55 -5.95 -11.85
C ILE A 102 -11.38 -4.43 -11.99
N GLN A 103 -11.60 -3.87 -13.18
CA GLN A 103 -11.49 -2.43 -13.45
C GLN A 103 -12.40 -1.56 -12.58
N ASP A 104 -13.57 -2.09 -12.16
CA ASP A 104 -14.55 -1.34 -11.34
C ASP A 104 -14.11 -1.29 -9.87
N TYR A 105 -13.20 -2.18 -9.49
CA TYR A 105 -12.67 -2.30 -8.13
C TYR A 105 -11.24 -1.76 -7.98
N LEU A 106 -10.67 -1.25 -9.07
CA LEU A 106 -9.34 -0.63 -8.99
C LEU A 106 -9.45 0.82 -8.52
N PRO A 107 -8.64 1.23 -7.54
CA PRO A 107 -8.55 2.62 -7.14
C PRO A 107 -8.18 3.51 -8.34
N LYS A 108 -8.88 4.64 -8.49
CA LYS A 108 -8.61 5.59 -9.57
C LYS A 108 -7.32 6.34 -9.27
N MET A 109 -6.27 6.03 -10.01
CA MET A 109 -4.95 6.66 -9.88
C MET A 109 -4.35 6.90 -11.25
N LYS A 110 -3.62 8.00 -11.42
CA LYS A 110 -2.84 8.24 -12.64
C LYS A 110 -1.65 7.26 -12.67
N VAL A 111 -1.35 6.74 -13.85
CA VAL A 111 -0.19 5.84 -14.06
C VAL A 111 1.10 6.49 -13.57
N LEU A 112 1.26 7.80 -13.81
CA LEU A 112 2.45 8.54 -13.34
C LEU A 112 2.55 8.55 -11.81
N ASP A 113 1.44 8.74 -11.11
CA ASP A 113 1.45 8.76 -9.63
C ASP A 113 1.77 7.37 -9.08
N PHE A 114 1.23 6.32 -9.72
CA PHE A 114 1.55 4.94 -9.36
C PHE A 114 3.04 4.63 -9.55
N LEU A 115 3.60 4.95 -10.72
CA LEU A 115 5.02 4.73 -11.01
C LEU A 115 5.91 5.57 -10.07
N THR A 116 5.59 6.84 -9.87
CA THR A 116 6.32 7.69 -8.91
C THR A 116 6.27 7.12 -7.50
N GLY A 117 5.11 6.54 -7.12
CA GLY A 117 4.96 5.84 -5.85
C GLY A 117 5.92 4.66 -5.71
N LEU A 118 6.03 3.82 -6.74
CA LEU A 118 6.97 2.70 -6.74
C LEU A 118 8.43 3.19 -6.69
N PHE A 119 8.77 4.22 -7.47
CA PHE A 119 10.11 4.81 -7.45
C PHE A 119 10.48 5.32 -6.06
N LYS A 120 9.55 6.01 -5.40
CA LYS A 120 9.73 6.46 -4.03
C LYS A 120 9.74 5.33 -3.00
N MET A 121 8.98 4.24 -3.22
CA MET A 121 8.90 3.14 -2.29
C MET A 121 10.21 2.35 -2.23
N PHE A 122 10.80 2.09 -3.39
CA PHE A 122 12.00 1.28 -3.56
C PHE A 122 13.27 2.07 -3.89
N ASN A 123 13.21 3.40 -3.76
CA ASN A 123 14.33 4.29 -4.12
C ASN A 123 14.92 3.99 -5.50
N LEU A 124 14.04 3.94 -6.53
CA LEU A 124 14.43 3.56 -7.89
C LEU A 124 14.91 4.76 -8.70
N VAL A 125 15.80 4.48 -9.62
CA VAL A 125 16.31 5.41 -10.64
C VAL A 125 16.03 4.86 -12.02
N ALA A 126 15.52 5.72 -12.91
CA ALA A 126 15.39 5.42 -14.33
C ALA A 126 16.44 6.17 -15.13
N TYR A 127 17.17 5.47 -15.99
CA TYR A 127 18.21 6.05 -16.80
C TYR A 127 18.30 5.36 -18.16
N THR A 128 18.97 6.02 -19.10
CA THR A 128 19.29 5.45 -20.42
C THR A 128 20.81 5.32 -20.55
N LYS A 129 21.27 4.27 -21.22
CA LYS A 129 22.68 4.14 -21.62
C LYS A 129 22.89 4.87 -22.93
N LYS A 130 24.10 5.37 -23.14
CA LYS A 130 24.46 6.24 -24.27
C LYS A 130 24.07 5.67 -25.66
N ASP A 131 24.20 4.37 -25.83
CA ASP A 131 23.96 3.67 -27.11
C ASP A 131 22.70 2.79 -27.08
N SER A 132 21.74 3.09 -26.20
CA SER A 132 20.53 2.30 -26.03
C SER A 132 19.30 3.20 -26.04
N SER A 133 18.25 2.79 -26.73
CA SER A 133 16.91 3.37 -26.65
C SER A 133 16.09 2.81 -25.48
N GLN A 134 16.67 1.90 -24.70
CA GLN A 134 15.98 1.27 -23.57
C GLN A 134 16.10 2.11 -22.31
N ILE A 135 15.05 2.12 -21.52
CA ILE A 135 15.04 2.70 -20.17
C ILE A 135 15.38 1.57 -19.19
N TYR A 136 16.42 1.77 -18.42
CA TYR A 136 16.83 0.88 -17.33
C TYR A 136 16.27 1.42 -16.02
N VAL A 137 15.75 0.54 -15.19
CA VAL A 137 15.23 0.87 -13.85
C VAL A 137 15.90 -0.06 -12.85
N GLN A 138 16.49 0.52 -11.83
CA GLN A 138 17.12 -0.23 -10.74
C GLN A 138 17.14 0.60 -9.46
N THR A 139 17.58 0.03 -8.35
CA THR A 139 17.69 0.77 -7.09
C THR A 139 18.77 1.83 -7.18
N PHE A 140 18.66 2.86 -6.35
CA PHE A 140 19.65 3.96 -6.33
C PHE A 140 21.03 3.41 -5.97
N ASP A 141 21.12 2.51 -5.01
CA ASP A 141 22.39 1.92 -4.58
C ASP A 141 23.05 1.12 -5.69
N ASP A 142 22.29 0.26 -6.42
CA ASP A 142 22.80 -0.47 -7.58
C ASP A 142 23.26 0.49 -8.69
N TYR A 143 22.51 1.58 -8.93
CA TYR A 143 22.90 2.58 -9.91
C TYR A 143 24.22 3.24 -9.53
N MET A 144 24.42 3.57 -8.26
CA MET A 144 25.65 4.18 -7.77
C MET A 144 26.87 3.26 -7.92
N THR A 145 26.69 1.94 -7.84
CA THR A 145 27.78 0.96 -8.03
C THR A 145 28.29 0.86 -9.48
N LEU A 146 27.49 1.32 -10.46
CA LEU A 146 27.89 1.32 -11.87
C LEU A 146 28.81 2.49 -12.25
N GLY A 147 28.99 3.46 -11.36
CA GLY A 147 29.82 4.63 -11.59
C GLY A 147 31.30 4.29 -11.70
N VAL A 148 32.01 5.04 -12.52
CA VAL A 148 33.47 4.87 -12.67
C VAL A 148 34.20 6.01 -11.97
N SER A 149 35.37 5.70 -11.42
CA SER A 149 36.24 6.67 -10.77
C SER A 149 36.94 7.56 -11.80
N ARG A 150 36.86 8.88 -11.63
CA ARG A 150 37.45 9.87 -12.51
C ARG A 150 38.30 10.87 -11.73
N ASP A 151 39.60 10.83 -11.93
CA ASP A 151 40.51 11.80 -11.33
C ASP A 151 40.54 13.10 -12.15
N ILE A 152 40.06 14.17 -11.51
CA ILE A 152 40.03 15.52 -12.10
C ILE A 152 41.02 16.50 -11.41
N THR A 153 41.90 16.02 -10.53
CA THR A 153 42.80 16.84 -9.71
C THR A 153 43.51 17.94 -10.51
N LYS A 154 43.98 17.59 -11.69
CA LYS A 154 44.74 18.56 -12.55
C LYS A 154 43.89 19.64 -13.22
N TYR A 155 42.57 19.49 -13.17
CA TYR A 155 41.64 20.42 -13.83
C TYR A 155 40.95 21.34 -12.83
N VAL A 156 41.11 21.10 -11.52
CA VAL A 156 40.43 21.85 -10.46
C VAL A 156 41.22 23.08 -10.05
N ASP A 157 40.53 24.19 -9.93
CA ASP A 157 41.08 25.41 -9.29
C ASP A 157 40.76 25.37 -7.79
N ILE A 158 41.76 24.93 -7.01
CA ILE A 158 41.63 24.78 -5.56
C ILE A 158 41.50 26.18 -4.87
N THR A 159 41.99 27.24 -5.51
CA THR A 159 41.95 28.58 -4.91
C THR A 159 40.55 29.18 -4.82
N GLN A 160 39.60 28.64 -5.61
CA GLN A 160 38.19 29.04 -5.63
C GLN A 160 37.25 27.98 -5.00
N SER A 161 37.81 27.10 -4.16
CA SER A 161 37.01 26.10 -3.50
C SER A 161 36.35 26.59 -2.22
N THR A 162 35.11 26.20 -1.98
CA THR A 162 34.42 26.37 -0.69
C THR A 162 34.01 25.04 -0.13
N ILE A 163 34.02 24.95 1.19
CA ILE A 163 33.61 23.74 1.91
C ILE A 163 32.44 24.13 2.80
N ASP A 164 31.28 23.52 2.53
CA ASP A 164 30.07 23.74 3.28
C ASP A 164 29.68 22.43 4.03
N ARG A 165 28.90 22.56 5.08
CA ARG A 165 28.22 21.42 5.67
C ARG A 165 26.95 21.14 4.87
N PRO A 166 26.61 19.86 4.59
CA PRO A 166 25.28 19.54 4.13
C PRO A 166 24.28 20.01 5.18
N VAL A 167 23.12 20.50 4.75
CA VAL A 167 22.05 20.86 5.67
C VAL A 167 21.43 19.56 6.18
N PRO A 168 21.73 19.13 7.42
CA PRO A 168 21.15 17.89 7.93
C PRO A 168 19.67 18.15 8.21
N PHE A 169 18.82 17.18 7.86
CA PHE A 169 17.46 17.20 8.34
C PHE A 169 17.42 16.72 9.79
N ASN A 170 16.59 17.38 10.60
CA ASN A 170 16.33 16.94 11.97
C ASN A 170 15.69 15.55 11.98
N ARG A 171 14.80 15.32 11.01
CA ARG A 171 14.07 14.07 10.87
C ARG A 171 13.77 13.77 9.41
N VAL A 172 13.81 12.50 9.08
CA VAL A 172 13.32 11.98 7.80
C VAL A 172 12.09 11.13 8.07
N ASN A 173 10.95 11.54 7.51
CA ASN A 173 9.69 10.84 7.66
C ASN A 173 9.37 10.09 6.37
N PHE A 174 9.30 8.78 6.44
CA PHE A 174 8.78 7.93 5.38
C PHE A 174 7.32 7.63 5.68
N LYS A 175 6.44 7.96 4.75
CA LYS A 175 5.00 7.94 4.99
C LYS A 175 4.26 7.21 3.89
N TYR A 176 3.31 6.40 4.30
CA TYR A 176 2.21 5.96 3.46
C TYR A 176 1.12 7.02 3.41
N SER A 177 0.25 6.94 2.42
CA SER A 177 -0.93 7.81 2.38
C SER A 177 -1.79 7.61 3.61
N ASN A 178 -2.47 8.68 4.05
CA ASN A 178 -3.49 8.56 5.10
C ASN A 178 -4.53 7.51 4.69
N PRO A 179 -4.80 6.54 5.56
CA PRO A 179 -5.72 5.46 5.24
C PRO A 179 -7.17 5.96 5.18
N VAL A 180 -7.97 5.24 4.40
CA VAL A 180 -9.41 5.45 4.28
C VAL A 180 -10.20 4.20 4.67
N THR A 181 -9.53 3.06 4.84
CA THR A 181 -10.17 1.80 5.19
C THR A 181 -10.29 1.61 6.69
N GLN A 182 -11.33 0.90 7.12
CA GLN A 182 -11.70 0.75 8.52
C GLN A 182 -10.56 0.18 9.40
N THR A 183 -9.89 -0.86 8.93
CA THR A 183 -8.83 -1.51 9.72
C THR A 183 -7.63 -0.61 9.91
N SER A 184 -7.22 0.09 8.85
CA SER A 184 -6.10 1.02 8.91
C SER A 184 -6.44 2.28 9.71
N LEU A 185 -7.67 2.79 9.61
CA LEU A 185 -8.15 3.91 10.46
C LEU A 185 -8.19 3.51 11.93
N ARG A 186 -8.62 2.29 12.26
CA ARG A 186 -8.60 1.78 13.64
C ARG A 186 -7.17 1.77 14.19
N PHE A 187 -6.19 1.35 13.39
CA PHE A 187 -4.78 1.39 13.79
C PHE A 187 -4.33 2.82 14.09
N VAL A 188 -4.66 3.79 13.20
CA VAL A 188 -4.32 5.20 13.41
C VAL A 188 -4.94 5.74 14.70
N ASN A 189 -6.21 5.42 14.96
CA ASN A 189 -6.91 5.86 16.17
C ASN A 189 -6.30 5.26 17.45
N GLN A 190 -5.78 4.04 17.37
CA GLN A 190 -5.18 3.37 18.52
C GLN A 190 -3.74 3.82 18.78
N PHE A 191 -2.93 4.02 17.73
CA PHE A 191 -1.49 4.24 17.84
C PHE A 191 -1.03 5.65 17.44
N SER A 192 -1.95 6.51 16.97
CA SER A 192 -1.67 7.88 16.50
C SER A 192 -0.58 7.95 15.41
N GLN A 193 -0.45 6.91 14.62
CA GLN A 193 0.45 6.85 13.47
C GLN A 193 -0.13 5.95 12.37
N VAL A 194 0.26 6.20 11.11
CA VAL A 194 -0.11 5.34 9.98
C VAL A 194 0.73 4.07 10.03
N PHE A 195 0.09 2.92 9.80
CA PHE A 195 0.79 1.66 9.76
C PHE A 195 1.78 1.63 8.58
N GLY A 196 3.00 1.17 8.86
CA GLY A 196 4.07 1.11 7.86
C GLY A 196 4.95 2.35 7.79
N ASP A 197 4.59 3.44 8.46
CA ASP A 197 5.41 4.66 8.50
C ASP A 197 6.68 4.47 9.33
N LEU A 198 7.71 5.25 8.96
CA LEU A 198 8.93 5.37 9.74
C LEU A 198 9.29 6.83 9.96
N LYS A 199 9.57 7.20 11.20
CA LYS A 199 10.21 8.46 11.58
C LYS A 199 11.66 8.18 11.94
N TYR A 200 12.56 8.43 11.01
CA TYR A 200 13.99 8.29 11.25
C TYR A 200 14.55 9.60 11.80
N SER A 201 15.16 9.53 12.96
CA SER A 201 15.91 10.64 13.55
C SER A 201 17.37 10.27 13.63
N ALA A 202 18.25 11.18 13.22
CA ALA A 202 19.67 10.97 13.40
C ALA A 202 20.01 10.84 14.90
N PRO A 203 21.07 10.11 15.26
CA PRO A 203 21.48 9.95 16.67
C PRO A 203 21.74 11.26 17.39
N GLU A 204 22.17 12.27 16.64
CA GLU A 204 22.43 13.60 17.17
C GLU A 204 21.32 14.58 16.80
N LYS A 205 21.02 15.49 17.71
CA LYS A 205 20.00 16.52 17.48
C LYS A 205 20.56 17.60 16.57
N TYR A 206 19.93 17.76 15.42
CA TYR A 206 20.20 18.89 14.51
C TYR A 206 19.06 19.89 14.56
N ASP A 207 19.41 21.17 14.46
CA ASP A 207 18.45 22.22 14.17
C ASP A 207 18.23 22.26 12.66
N GLY A 208 17.25 21.53 12.18
CA GLY A 208 16.96 21.41 10.76
C GLY A 208 15.49 21.17 10.48
N GLN A 209 15.14 21.20 9.19
CA GLN A 209 13.78 20.89 8.73
C GLN A 209 13.55 19.39 8.70
N GLU A 210 12.30 19.00 8.63
CA GLU A 210 11.92 17.61 8.39
C GLU A 210 11.86 17.35 6.89
N PHE A 211 12.40 16.22 6.46
CA PHE A 211 12.21 15.71 5.10
C PHE A 211 11.11 14.67 5.09
N ASN A 212 10.11 14.85 4.22
CA ASN A 212 8.99 13.93 4.11
C ASN A 212 9.04 13.21 2.77
N GLN A 213 9.10 11.89 2.82
CA GLN A 213 8.97 11.00 1.67
C GLN A 213 7.62 10.30 1.76
N GLU A 214 6.67 10.70 0.93
CA GLU A 214 5.33 10.13 0.93
C GLU A 214 5.08 9.32 -0.33
N VAL A 215 4.47 8.14 -0.14
CA VAL A 215 4.01 7.26 -1.22
C VAL A 215 2.48 7.24 -1.27
N PRO A 216 1.89 7.15 -2.47
CA PRO A 216 0.44 7.26 -2.65
C PRO A 216 -0.31 5.94 -2.38
N PHE A 217 0.31 5.02 -1.67
CA PHE A 217 -0.24 3.72 -1.32
C PHE A 217 -0.77 3.72 0.11
N GLU A 218 -1.73 2.87 0.37
CA GLU A 218 -2.20 2.53 1.72
C GLU A 218 -1.59 1.21 2.14
N ARG A 219 -1.37 1.02 3.44
CA ARG A 219 -0.90 -0.27 3.97
C ARG A 219 -2.07 -1.07 4.51
N SER A 220 -2.07 -2.35 4.19
CA SER A 220 -3.01 -3.29 4.75
C SER A 220 -2.63 -3.59 6.21
N VAL A 221 -3.62 -3.47 7.10
CA VAL A 221 -3.49 -3.89 8.49
C VAL A 221 -4.34 -5.14 8.67
N LEU A 222 -3.69 -6.24 9.00
CA LEU A 222 -4.38 -7.47 9.34
C LEU A 222 -4.78 -7.40 10.82
N ILE A 223 -6.07 -7.54 11.09
CA ILE A 223 -6.62 -7.46 12.43
C ILE A 223 -7.45 -8.71 12.71
N ASN A 224 -7.22 -9.33 13.85
CA ASN A 224 -8.15 -10.32 14.39
C ASN A 224 -9.37 -9.60 14.91
N LEU A 225 -10.49 -9.78 14.25
CA LEU A 225 -11.78 -9.28 14.68
C LEU A 225 -12.55 -10.40 15.40
N GLN A 226 -13.40 -10.01 16.31
CA GLN A 226 -14.44 -10.90 16.83
C GLN A 226 -15.71 -10.67 16.00
N ASP A 227 -16.38 -11.75 15.64
CA ASP A 227 -17.72 -11.67 15.09
C ASP A 227 -18.71 -11.25 16.21
N HIS A 228 -19.97 -11.05 15.84
CA HIS A 228 -21.00 -10.64 16.80
C HIS A 228 -21.33 -11.72 17.85
N HIS A 229 -20.89 -12.96 17.67
CA HIS A 229 -20.99 -14.04 18.65
C HIS A 229 -19.77 -14.15 19.57
N GLY A 230 -18.77 -13.29 19.36
CA GLY A 230 -17.52 -13.28 20.15
C GLY A 230 -16.47 -14.29 19.66
N ASN A 231 -16.68 -14.96 18.53
CA ASN A 231 -15.67 -15.83 17.94
C ASN A 231 -14.60 -15.01 17.28
N GLN A 232 -13.35 -15.39 17.44
CA GLN A 232 -12.26 -14.76 16.70
C GLN A 232 -12.35 -15.14 15.23
N THR A 233 -12.45 -14.12 14.39
CA THR A 233 -12.33 -14.30 12.95
C THR A 233 -10.87 -14.16 12.57
N ASN A 234 -10.40 -15.05 11.71
CA ASN A 234 -9.06 -14.95 11.16
C ASN A 234 -8.92 -13.66 10.33
N ASN A 235 -7.74 -13.12 10.29
CA ASN A 235 -7.31 -11.87 9.67
C ASN A 235 -8.25 -11.27 8.62
N VAL A 236 -8.85 -10.14 8.94
CA VAL A 236 -9.75 -9.42 8.05
C VAL A 236 -9.01 -8.23 7.45
N ILE A 237 -8.99 -8.16 6.14
CA ILE A 237 -8.53 -7.00 5.40
C ILE A 237 -9.76 -6.14 5.10
N GLY A 238 -9.92 -5.02 5.84
CA GLY A 238 -11.07 -4.12 5.70
C GLY A 238 -10.92 -3.15 4.53
N TRP A 239 -10.52 -3.64 3.37
CA TRP A 239 -10.18 -2.78 2.23
C TRP A 239 -11.38 -2.06 1.61
N TRP A 240 -12.53 -2.71 1.61
CA TRP A 240 -13.72 -2.24 0.90
C TRP A 240 -14.73 -1.48 1.76
N VAL A 241 -14.40 -1.25 3.02
CA VAL A 241 -15.31 -0.66 4.00
C VAL A 241 -14.59 0.48 4.72
N ASP A 242 -15.24 1.64 4.79
CA ASP A 242 -14.76 2.79 5.55
C ASP A 242 -15.12 2.66 7.05
N ASP A 243 -14.83 3.71 7.82
CA ASP A 243 -15.10 3.76 9.27
C ASP A 243 -16.60 3.78 9.63
N LYS A 244 -17.47 4.04 8.65
CA LYS A 244 -18.93 4.03 8.82
C LYS A 244 -19.58 2.73 8.39
N GLY A 245 -18.81 1.82 7.78
CA GLY A 245 -19.29 0.60 7.21
C GLY A 245 -19.80 0.72 5.78
N ASP A 246 -19.60 1.87 5.14
CA ASP A 246 -19.95 2.08 3.74
C ASP A 246 -18.86 1.50 2.82
N THR A 247 -19.28 0.97 1.68
CA THR A 247 -18.35 0.45 0.66
C THR A 247 -17.50 1.59 0.12
N THR A 248 -16.19 1.46 0.20
CA THR A 248 -15.27 2.44 -0.35
C THR A 248 -14.17 1.77 -1.17
N LEU A 249 -13.71 2.47 -2.21
CA LEU A 249 -12.47 2.10 -2.86
C LEU A 249 -11.32 2.71 -2.06
N GLY A 250 -10.54 1.86 -1.39
CA GLY A 250 -9.30 2.26 -0.74
C GLY A 250 -8.28 2.81 -1.75
N LYS A 251 -7.14 3.24 -1.26
CA LYS A 251 -6.00 3.55 -2.10
C LYS A 251 -5.31 2.25 -2.55
N PRO A 252 -4.46 2.26 -3.58
CA PRO A 252 -3.77 1.05 -4.00
C PRO A 252 -2.93 0.46 -2.88
N TYR A 253 -2.97 -0.85 -2.78
CA TYR A 253 -2.11 -1.64 -1.89
C TYR A 253 -1.00 -2.30 -2.70
N ILE A 254 0.19 -2.34 -2.12
CA ILE A 254 1.28 -3.20 -2.57
C ILE A 254 1.51 -4.25 -1.49
N PHE A 255 1.48 -5.52 -1.86
CA PHE A 255 1.67 -6.64 -0.94
C PHE A 255 2.40 -7.79 -1.61
N PHE A 256 3.00 -8.66 -0.80
CA PHE A 256 3.51 -9.93 -1.25
C PHE A 256 2.39 -10.97 -1.33
N ASN A 257 2.47 -11.86 -2.30
CA ASN A 257 1.65 -13.05 -2.31
C ASN A 257 2.37 -14.13 -1.49
N ARG A 258 1.79 -14.50 -0.36
CA ARG A 258 2.33 -15.52 0.53
C ARG A 258 1.47 -16.78 0.49
N VAL A 259 2.12 -17.94 0.40
CA VAL A 259 1.45 -19.23 0.54
C VAL A 259 1.45 -19.59 2.01
N VAL A 260 0.28 -19.76 2.58
CA VAL A 260 0.09 -20.08 4.00
C VAL A 260 -0.42 -21.51 4.11
N ASP A 261 0.21 -22.29 4.98
CA ASP A 261 -0.27 -23.65 5.29
C ASP A 261 -1.56 -23.59 6.10
N SER A 262 -2.56 -24.36 5.71
CA SER A 262 -3.85 -24.44 6.39
C SER A 262 -3.76 -24.99 7.82
N SER A 263 -2.66 -25.65 8.19
CA SER A 263 -2.42 -26.11 9.57
C SER A 263 -2.12 -24.95 10.53
N SER A 264 -1.56 -23.85 10.01
CA SER A 264 -1.24 -22.66 10.80
C SER A 264 -2.44 -21.74 11.01
N TYR A 265 -3.43 -21.81 10.14
CA TYR A 265 -4.68 -21.04 10.21
C TYR A 265 -5.87 -21.94 9.93
N THR A 266 -6.84 -21.93 10.82
CA THR A 266 -8.06 -22.70 10.64
C THR A 266 -8.88 -22.12 9.49
N VAL A 267 -8.59 -22.56 8.28
CA VAL A 267 -9.50 -22.37 7.16
C VAL A 267 -10.56 -23.46 7.30
N THR A 268 -11.80 -23.06 7.48
CA THR A 268 -12.94 -23.95 7.69
C THR A 268 -13.28 -24.86 6.50
N SER A 269 -12.51 -24.78 5.41
CA SER A 269 -12.63 -25.68 4.26
C SER A 269 -11.68 -26.88 4.42
N SER A 270 -12.25 -28.05 4.62
CA SER A 270 -11.55 -29.30 4.88
C SER A 270 -10.64 -29.82 3.75
N ASN A 271 -10.57 -29.13 2.61
CA ASN A 271 -9.89 -29.61 1.40
C ASN A 271 -8.69 -28.76 0.96
N LEU A 272 -8.41 -27.62 1.62
CA LEU A 272 -7.27 -26.79 1.29
C LEU A 272 -6.10 -27.12 2.21
N THR A 273 -5.00 -27.58 1.63
CA THR A 273 -3.72 -27.80 2.34
C THR A 273 -2.90 -26.52 2.46
N SER A 274 -3.14 -25.57 1.55
CA SER A 274 -2.51 -24.25 1.56
C SER A 274 -3.37 -23.24 0.79
N TYR A 275 -3.20 -21.97 1.05
CA TYR A 275 -3.87 -20.88 0.33
C TYR A 275 -2.94 -19.68 0.16
N ASN A 276 -3.24 -18.86 -0.85
CA ASN A 276 -2.53 -17.62 -1.07
C ASN A 276 -3.16 -16.51 -0.21
N ALA A 277 -2.32 -15.79 0.52
CA ALA A 277 -2.73 -14.64 1.32
C ALA A 277 -1.90 -13.41 0.95
N PRO A 278 -2.51 -12.22 0.90
CA PRO A 278 -1.74 -10.99 0.84
C PRO A 278 -0.99 -10.80 2.16
N SER A 279 0.29 -10.43 2.08
CA SER A 279 1.14 -10.22 3.25
C SER A 279 1.99 -8.96 3.07
N ASN A 280 2.30 -8.31 4.16
CA ASN A 280 3.30 -7.25 4.18
C ASN A 280 4.72 -7.80 4.21
N VAL A 281 4.88 -9.05 4.63
CA VAL A 281 6.15 -9.76 4.73
C VAL A 281 6.29 -10.72 3.56
N SER A 282 7.50 -10.83 3.02
CA SER A 282 7.81 -11.71 1.89
C SER A 282 7.62 -13.19 2.23
N SER A 283 7.48 -14.03 1.20
CA SER A 283 7.27 -15.46 1.37
C SER A 283 8.44 -16.19 2.03
N ASP A 284 9.65 -15.64 1.94
CA ASP A 284 10.85 -16.12 2.63
C ASP A 284 11.03 -15.55 4.04
N GLU A 285 10.03 -14.75 4.50
CA GLU A 285 9.97 -14.14 5.83
C GLU A 285 11.09 -13.16 6.16
N ASN A 286 11.86 -12.75 5.15
CA ASN A 286 13.05 -11.92 5.35
C ASN A 286 12.86 -10.43 5.11
N HIS A 287 11.74 -10.02 4.51
CA HIS A 287 11.52 -8.65 4.08
C HIS A 287 10.13 -8.16 4.41
N THR A 288 10.02 -6.91 4.83
CA THR A 288 8.72 -6.24 4.95
C THR A 288 8.57 -5.08 3.96
N LEU A 289 7.34 -4.82 3.54
CA LEU A 289 6.98 -3.64 2.76
C LEU A 289 6.70 -2.41 3.64
N ASN A 290 6.89 -2.48 4.93
CA ASN A 290 6.86 -1.32 5.80
C ASN A 290 8.19 -0.56 5.74
N PHE A 291 8.17 0.75 5.95
CA PHE A 291 9.42 1.52 6.08
C PHE A 291 10.14 1.20 7.39
N GLY A 292 9.41 0.88 8.45
CA GLY A 292 9.96 0.43 9.72
C GLY A 292 9.93 -1.09 9.89
N ALA A 293 10.48 -1.59 11.00
CA ALA A 293 10.37 -2.98 11.39
C ALA A 293 8.91 -3.38 11.64
N GLU A 294 8.59 -4.63 11.40
CA GLU A 294 7.23 -5.16 11.50
C GLU A 294 7.22 -6.54 12.13
N TYR A 295 6.14 -6.85 12.83
CA TYR A 295 5.85 -8.22 13.20
C TYR A 295 5.26 -8.97 12.02
N ASP A 296 5.79 -10.17 11.73
CA ASP A 296 5.17 -11.06 10.76
C ASP A 296 3.80 -11.50 11.30
N GLU A 297 2.76 -11.23 10.54
CA GLU A 297 1.38 -11.51 10.90
C GLU A 297 1.07 -13.01 11.00
N PHE A 298 1.93 -13.87 10.48
CA PHE A 298 1.72 -15.31 10.47
C PHE A 298 2.51 -16.06 11.56
N ASN A 299 3.71 -15.64 11.90
CA ASN A 299 4.55 -16.32 12.89
C ASN A 299 4.88 -15.47 14.12
N GLY A 300 4.63 -14.15 14.06
CA GLY A 300 4.88 -13.23 15.15
C GLY A 300 6.35 -12.80 15.29
N ASP A 301 7.22 -13.19 14.39
CA ASP A 301 8.64 -12.78 14.38
C ASP A 301 8.79 -11.33 13.97
N VAL A 302 9.83 -10.66 14.49
CA VAL A 302 10.13 -9.27 14.13
C VAL A 302 11.00 -9.24 12.88
N ASN A 303 10.45 -8.68 11.81
CA ASN A 303 11.20 -8.44 10.57
C ASN A 303 11.78 -7.04 10.58
N THR A 304 13.11 -6.94 10.56
CA THR A 304 13.86 -5.67 10.55
C THR A 304 14.32 -5.26 9.16
N ASN A 305 14.23 -6.16 8.16
CA ASN A 305 14.56 -5.90 6.77
C ASN A 305 13.44 -5.08 6.12
N SER A 306 13.36 -3.82 6.47
CA SER A 306 12.35 -2.89 6.02
C SER A 306 12.75 -2.19 4.70
N LEU A 307 11.81 -1.46 4.08
CA LEU A 307 12.12 -0.65 2.92
C LEU A 307 13.21 0.39 3.22
N PHE A 308 13.19 0.95 4.43
CA PHE A 308 14.23 1.90 4.83
C PHE A 308 15.59 1.24 4.90
N SER A 309 15.72 0.12 5.64
CA SER A 309 17.01 -0.54 5.83
C SER A 309 17.63 -1.04 4.51
N ARG A 310 16.78 -1.40 3.53
CA ARG A 310 17.22 -1.97 2.25
C ARG A 310 17.54 -0.95 1.17
N PHE A 311 16.78 0.16 1.12
CA PHE A 311 16.82 1.04 -0.04
C PHE A 311 17.18 2.49 0.30
N TYR A 312 17.14 2.88 1.57
CA TYR A 312 17.33 4.26 1.96
C TYR A 312 18.45 4.48 2.96
N GLN A 313 18.80 3.48 3.73
CA GLN A 313 19.72 3.65 4.86
C GLN A 313 21.09 4.17 4.42
N GLU A 314 21.69 3.57 3.40
CA GLU A 314 23.01 4.00 2.89
C GLU A 314 22.95 5.42 2.32
N TYR A 315 21.92 5.70 1.51
CA TYR A 315 21.70 7.04 0.96
C TYR A 315 21.52 8.09 2.05
N ILE A 316 20.69 7.82 3.05
CA ILE A 316 20.42 8.75 4.16
C ILE A 316 21.69 8.95 5.01
N GLN A 317 22.42 7.88 5.32
CA GLN A 317 23.66 7.97 6.08
C GLN A 317 24.74 8.73 5.31
N GLN A 318 24.83 8.56 4.00
CA GLN A 318 25.77 9.29 3.17
C GLN A 318 25.41 10.78 3.06
N THR A 319 24.15 11.09 2.77
CA THR A 319 23.70 12.45 2.43
C THR A 319 23.53 13.33 3.67
N PHE A 320 23.03 12.74 4.76
CA PHE A 320 22.67 13.47 5.99
C PHE A 320 23.65 13.21 7.14
N ASN A 321 24.85 12.74 6.82
CA ASN A 321 25.91 12.52 7.80
C ASN A 321 26.41 13.86 8.34
N GLN A 322 26.48 14.00 9.67
CA GLN A 322 27.01 15.18 10.34
C GLN A 322 28.44 15.52 9.94
N ASN A 323 29.24 14.49 9.70
CA ASN A 323 30.63 14.64 9.26
C ASN A 323 30.73 14.82 7.75
N GLY A 324 29.61 14.73 7.01
CA GLY A 324 29.57 14.99 5.59
C GLY A 324 30.06 16.41 5.27
N ARG A 325 30.62 16.57 4.10
CA ARG A 325 31.01 17.88 3.57
C ARG A 325 30.57 17.98 2.12
N ILE A 326 30.10 19.16 1.76
CA ILE A 326 29.85 19.53 0.39
C ILE A 326 30.97 20.47 -0.02
N ILE A 327 31.65 20.14 -1.11
CA ILE A 327 32.72 20.96 -1.67
C ILE A 327 32.21 21.55 -2.97
N LYS A 328 32.33 22.87 -3.11
CA LYS A 328 32.09 23.56 -4.37
C LYS A 328 33.43 23.92 -4.95
N VAL A 329 33.70 23.51 -6.18
CA VAL A 329 34.96 23.75 -6.87
C VAL A 329 34.70 24.19 -8.30
N SER A 330 35.57 25.09 -8.79
CA SER A 330 35.65 25.42 -10.21
C SER A 330 36.69 24.51 -10.87
N ALA A 331 36.40 24.06 -12.07
CA ALA A 331 37.33 23.23 -12.85
C ALA A 331 37.26 23.56 -14.33
N GLN A 332 38.40 23.43 -15.03
CA GLN A 332 38.48 23.50 -16.47
C GLN A 332 38.44 22.06 -17.03
N LEU A 333 37.23 21.52 -17.22
CA LEU A 333 37.08 20.14 -17.64
C LEU A 333 37.29 19.94 -19.15
N PRO A 334 37.98 18.88 -19.56
CA PRO A 334 38.15 18.59 -20.98
C PRO A 334 36.82 18.11 -21.60
N VAL A 335 36.65 18.38 -22.88
CA VAL A 335 35.43 17.98 -23.62
C VAL A 335 35.17 16.48 -23.52
N SER A 336 36.21 15.67 -23.52
CA SER A 336 36.07 14.20 -23.35
C SER A 336 35.46 13.79 -22.01
N PHE A 337 35.71 14.55 -20.93
CA PHE A 337 35.07 14.33 -19.65
C PHE A 337 33.59 14.71 -19.73
N ILE A 338 33.31 15.93 -20.23
CA ILE A 338 31.94 16.47 -20.30
C ILE A 338 31.02 15.58 -21.12
N LEU A 339 31.52 14.96 -22.19
CA LEU A 339 30.75 14.09 -23.06
C LEU A 339 30.53 12.66 -22.51
N ASN A 340 31.34 12.23 -21.54
CA ASN A 340 31.36 10.84 -21.10
C ASN A 340 31.15 10.65 -19.60
N TYR A 341 30.90 11.69 -18.82
CA TYR A 341 30.60 11.54 -17.40
C TYR A 341 29.17 11.04 -17.20
N SER A 342 28.95 10.38 -16.09
CA SER A 342 27.61 10.01 -15.59
C SER A 342 27.45 10.57 -14.17
N VAL A 343 26.23 10.85 -13.76
CA VAL A 343 25.94 11.42 -12.43
C VAL A 343 26.38 10.50 -11.29
N ASN A 344 26.43 9.20 -11.54
CA ASN A 344 26.86 8.19 -10.58
C ASN A 344 28.40 7.97 -10.59
N ASP A 345 29.18 8.69 -11.42
CA ASP A 345 30.62 8.59 -11.38
C ASP A 345 31.19 9.15 -10.06
N ILE A 346 32.29 8.56 -9.64
CA ILE A 346 33.04 9.00 -8.47
C ILE A 346 34.13 9.96 -8.92
N ILE A 347 34.11 11.16 -8.40
CA ILE A 347 35.14 12.18 -8.68
C ILE A 347 36.27 12.06 -7.67
N VAL A 348 37.50 12.01 -8.16
CA VAL A 348 38.68 12.03 -7.32
C VAL A 348 39.40 13.38 -7.46
N ILE A 349 39.69 14.00 -6.30
CA ILE A 349 40.47 15.24 -6.21
C ILE A 349 41.52 15.02 -5.10
N ASN A 350 42.81 15.09 -5.44
CA ASN A 350 43.91 14.85 -4.51
C ASN A 350 43.80 13.55 -3.69
N GLY A 351 43.27 12.49 -4.32
CA GLY A 351 43.10 11.17 -3.68
C GLY A 351 41.84 11.05 -2.82
N GLN A 352 41.06 12.10 -2.63
CA GLN A 352 39.77 12.03 -1.93
C GLN A 352 38.67 11.76 -2.94
N GLU A 353 37.76 10.86 -2.61
CA GLU A 353 36.61 10.47 -3.41
C GLU A 353 35.35 11.26 -3.05
N TYR A 354 34.56 11.57 -4.07
CA TYR A 354 33.33 12.37 -3.97
C TYR A 354 32.25 11.83 -4.87
N TYR A 355 31.01 11.98 -4.45
CA TYR A 355 29.83 11.83 -5.29
C TYR A 355 29.45 13.17 -5.90
N ILE A 356 28.94 13.16 -7.14
CA ILE A 356 28.47 14.35 -7.83
C ILE A 356 27.07 14.73 -7.29
N ASN A 357 26.96 15.90 -6.68
CA ASN A 357 25.66 16.48 -6.34
C ASN A 357 25.12 17.33 -7.50
N SER A 358 25.96 18.19 -8.06
CA SER A 358 25.62 18.94 -9.27
C SER A 358 26.87 19.24 -10.10
N LEU A 359 26.69 19.37 -11.41
CA LEU A 359 27.70 19.79 -12.36
C LEU A 359 27.07 20.76 -13.36
N THR A 360 27.57 21.99 -13.38
CA THR A 360 27.19 23.02 -14.37
C THR A 360 28.38 23.34 -15.21
N THR A 361 28.30 23.24 -16.54
CA THR A 361 29.40 23.44 -17.46
C THR A 361 29.03 24.45 -18.53
N ASN A 362 29.92 25.42 -18.77
CA ASN A 362 29.87 26.25 -19.96
C ASN A 362 30.56 25.52 -21.11
N LEU A 363 29.77 25.05 -22.06
CA LEU A 363 30.25 24.22 -23.19
C LEU A 363 31.22 24.96 -24.12
N ALA A 364 31.15 26.30 -24.19
CA ALA A 364 32.04 27.08 -25.05
C ALA A 364 33.43 27.24 -24.45
N THR A 365 33.53 27.31 -23.13
CA THR A 365 34.81 27.56 -22.43
C THR A 365 35.36 26.35 -21.70
N GLY A 366 34.52 25.31 -21.45
CA GLY A 366 34.86 24.16 -20.61
C GLY A 366 34.90 24.48 -19.10
N LYS A 367 34.65 25.75 -18.70
CA LYS A 367 34.58 26.12 -17.29
C LYS A 367 33.39 25.44 -16.65
N SER A 368 33.65 24.68 -15.59
CA SER A 368 32.66 23.87 -14.89
C SER A 368 32.66 24.23 -13.41
N GLU A 369 31.47 24.24 -12.83
CA GLU A 369 31.24 24.37 -11.40
C GLU A 369 30.67 23.04 -10.90
N LEU A 370 31.34 22.43 -9.94
CA LEU A 370 30.97 21.16 -9.35
C LEU A 370 30.60 21.39 -7.89
N GLU A 371 29.50 20.78 -7.51
CA GLU A 371 29.13 20.59 -6.11
C GLU A 371 29.24 19.09 -5.81
N LEU A 372 30.12 18.75 -4.89
CA LEU A 372 30.56 17.39 -4.63
C LEU A 372 30.34 17.03 -3.16
N ILE A 373 29.80 15.83 -2.91
CA ILE A 373 29.61 15.28 -1.56
C ILE A 373 30.78 14.35 -1.25
N VAL A 374 31.47 14.56 -0.12
CA VAL A 374 32.55 13.66 0.31
C VAL A 374 32.01 12.24 0.46
N LYS A 375 32.63 11.29 -0.23
CA LYS A 375 32.25 9.88 -0.11
C LYS A 375 32.76 9.34 1.21
N THR A 376 31.85 9.03 2.14
CA THR A 376 32.12 8.45 3.45
C THR A 376 31.66 7.00 3.55
N ILE A 377 30.75 6.58 2.69
CA ILE A 377 30.16 5.25 2.62
C ILE A 377 30.29 4.75 1.18
N THR A 378 30.49 3.45 1.02
CA THR A 378 30.43 2.80 -0.31
C THR A 378 29.07 2.14 -0.44
N TYR A 379 28.33 2.45 -1.51
CA TYR A 379 27.07 1.80 -1.80
C TYR A 379 27.29 0.33 -2.12
N THR A 380 26.43 -0.51 -1.58
CA THR A 380 26.41 -1.95 -1.84
C THR A 380 25.25 -2.30 -2.75
N ASN A 381 25.37 -3.41 -3.48
CA ASN A 381 24.26 -3.88 -4.32
C ASN A 381 23.08 -4.26 -3.43
N SER A 382 21.94 -3.63 -3.67
CA SER A 382 20.68 -4.00 -3.05
C SER A 382 20.01 -5.08 -3.89
N VAL A 383 19.76 -6.22 -3.30
CA VAL A 383 19.12 -7.34 -4.01
C VAL A 383 17.61 -7.23 -3.82
N LEU A 384 16.92 -6.94 -4.92
CA LEU A 384 15.47 -7.13 -5.03
C LEU A 384 15.20 -8.62 -5.23
N THR A 385 15.05 -9.39 -4.17
CA THR A 385 14.64 -10.81 -4.24
C THR A 385 13.18 -10.94 -3.82
#